data_d4ef6a72b36b1960a65e80567cc16d32
#
_entry.id   d4ef6a72b36b1960a65e80567cc16d32
#
_cell.length_a   1.000
_cell.length_b   1.000
_cell.length_c   1.000
_cell.angle_alpha   90.00
_cell.angle_beta   90.00
_cell.angle_gamma   90.00
#
_symmetry.space_group_name_H-M   'P 1'
#
loop_
_entity.id
_entity.type
_entity.pdbx_description
1 polymer ?
#
loop_
_entity_poly.entity_id
_entity_poly.type
_entity_poly.pdbx_seq_one_letter_code
_entity_poly.pdbx_strand_id
1 'polypeptide(L)'
;MVKDTPSAERSPDETGARGTGERQQQARTRAQERAARRRAATVEQGRLDAAVAGDQPWQRWGTYLSERAWGTVREDYSADGDAWNYFPYDAARSRAYRWNEDGLGGWCDAAQTLCFGIGVHNGADDHLKERPFGLTNAQGNHGEDAKDYWFYTDNTPTHSWATMVYKYPQAPFPYDDLVTANAARTPADDEYELFDALEDDWRAGRYFDIEVAYAKDGPEGMVCRITATNRGPDPAPLSIAAQVWYRNLWSWETHADAPTIGLALGGVSTEHPDLGRRWYYAAGTGPDGAETRVSWLFCDNETNTDKLFGTPAGTPYPKDAIGEAIVAGRHRPGHPEHPVTDPGSGSKAAAVIHSDAIPPGATLTLTTRFTPDELTHPFTDTDTILTTRKTEADDYYATVQEHHLSDDAKLVQRQALAGLLWCKQFYNYHVYRWLEGDPTGPPPPPERWHGRNDEWTHIVNEDVLLMPDAWEYPWYASWDLGFHCVTMAMIDPAFAKGQCRLML
;
A
#
# COMPACT_ATOMS: atom_id res chain seq x y z
N MET A 1 -53.96 56.85 -42.38
CA MET A 1 -53.69 55.46 -42.73
C MET A 1 -52.81 54.90 -41.64
N VAL A 2 -53.43 54.25 -40.67
CA VAL A 2 -52.77 53.60 -39.55
C VAL A 2 -52.60 52.15 -39.97
N LYS A 3 -51.36 51.63 -39.93
CA LYS A 3 -51.09 50.22 -40.17
C LYS A 3 -51.05 49.50 -38.82
N ASP A 4 -51.97 48.55 -38.67
CA ASP A 4 -51.99 47.56 -37.55
C ASP A 4 -50.79 46.62 -37.59
N THR A 5 -50.17 46.41 -36.42
CA THR A 5 -49.16 45.42 -36.18
C THR A 5 -49.84 44.22 -35.54
N PRO A 6 -49.63 42.97 -35.99
CA PRO A 6 -50.25 41.80 -35.36
C PRO A 6 -49.57 41.44 -34.07
N SER A 7 -50.34 41.12 -33.03
CA SER A 7 -49.92 40.58 -31.77
C SER A 7 -49.41 39.16 -31.95
N ALA A 8 -48.19 38.87 -31.49
CA ALA A 8 -47.63 37.52 -31.44
C ALA A 8 -48.34 36.66 -30.36
N GLU A 9 -49.07 35.65 -30.80
CA GLU A 9 -49.59 34.58 -29.94
C GLU A 9 -48.45 33.79 -29.40
N ARG A 10 -48.32 33.72 -28.07
CA ARG A 10 -47.39 32.80 -27.38
C ARG A 10 -47.89 31.36 -27.52
N SER A 11 -47.04 30.48 -28.04
CA SER A 11 -47.35 29.06 -28.18
C SER A 11 -47.48 28.36 -26.81
N PRO A 12 -48.39 27.39 -26.67
CA PRO A 12 -48.65 26.70 -25.38
C PRO A 12 -47.57 25.74 -24.91
N ASP A 13 -46.51 25.50 -25.67
CA ASP A 13 -45.52 24.44 -25.40
C ASP A 13 -44.38 24.82 -24.41
N GLU A 14 -44.12 26.10 -24.19
CA GLU A 14 -43.04 26.53 -23.33
C GLU A 14 -43.33 26.37 -21.81
N THR A 15 -44.61 26.34 -21.42
CA THR A 15 -45.02 26.17 -20.02
C THR A 15 -44.98 24.71 -19.56
N GLY A 16 -45.16 23.74 -20.45
CA GLY A 16 -45.08 22.31 -20.16
C GLY A 16 -43.63 21.81 -19.93
N ALA A 17 -42.68 22.33 -20.71
CA ALA A 17 -41.28 21.94 -20.64
C ALA A 17 -40.58 22.47 -19.35
N ARG A 18 -40.91 23.66 -18.89
CA ARG A 18 -40.37 24.21 -17.63
C ARG A 18 -40.89 23.46 -16.42
N GLY A 19 -42.14 23.07 -16.36
CA GLY A 19 -42.73 22.32 -15.24
C GLY A 19 -42.22 20.88 -15.14
N THR A 20 -41.83 20.23 -16.23
CA THR A 20 -41.21 18.92 -16.24
C THR A 20 -39.75 18.97 -15.74
N GLY A 21 -38.98 19.99 -16.13
CA GLY A 21 -37.60 20.18 -15.66
C GLY A 21 -37.54 20.45 -14.16
N GLU A 22 -38.41 21.31 -13.63
CA GLU A 22 -38.48 21.61 -12.19
C GLU A 22 -38.87 20.39 -11.35
N ARG A 23 -39.84 19.59 -11.83
CA ARG A 23 -40.22 18.33 -11.15
C ARG A 23 -39.10 17.29 -11.15
N GLN A 24 -38.38 17.17 -12.24
CA GLN A 24 -37.21 16.30 -12.33
C GLN A 24 -36.10 16.78 -11.39
N GLN A 25 -35.82 18.07 -11.33
CA GLN A 25 -34.82 18.63 -10.41
C GLN A 25 -35.23 18.44 -8.97
N GLN A 26 -36.47 18.66 -8.59
CA GLN A 26 -36.98 18.40 -7.23
C GLN A 26 -36.93 16.93 -6.87
N ALA A 27 -37.22 16.02 -7.80
CA ALA A 27 -37.10 14.57 -7.57
C ALA A 27 -35.65 14.17 -7.34
N ARG A 28 -34.69 14.70 -8.13
CA ARG A 28 -33.24 14.47 -7.92
C ARG A 28 -32.77 14.98 -6.57
N THR A 29 -33.14 16.19 -6.16
CA THR A 29 -32.81 16.79 -4.86
C THR A 29 -33.30 15.92 -3.71
N ARG A 30 -34.57 15.47 -3.77
CA ARG A 30 -35.14 14.56 -2.73
C ARG A 30 -34.44 13.19 -2.70
N ALA A 31 -34.04 12.67 -3.85
CA ALA A 31 -33.28 11.42 -3.93
C ALA A 31 -31.90 11.59 -3.28
N GLN A 32 -31.21 12.69 -3.57
CA GLN A 32 -29.90 13.03 -2.96
C GLN A 32 -30.02 13.22 -1.43
N GLU A 33 -31.04 13.92 -0.96
CA GLU A 33 -31.29 14.08 0.49
C GLU A 33 -31.56 12.74 1.18
N ARG A 34 -32.31 11.83 0.54
CA ARG A 34 -32.55 10.47 1.08
C ARG A 34 -31.27 9.66 1.10
N ALA A 35 -30.44 9.72 0.06
CA ALA A 35 -29.14 9.04 0.01
C ALA A 35 -28.21 9.58 1.12
N ALA A 36 -28.12 10.89 1.28
CA ALA A 36 -27.33 11.53 2.33
C ALA A 36 -27.78 11.10 3.73
N ARG A 37 -29.10 11.03 3.99
CA ARG A 37 -29.65 10.55 5.29
C ARG A 37 -29.33 9.07 5.54
N ARG A 38 -29.42 8.22 4.52
CA ARG A 38 -29.04 6.79 4.63
C ARG A 38 -27.57 6.65 4.96
N ARG A 39 -26.72 7.40 4.28
CA ARG A 39 -25.28 7.40 4.49
C ARG A 39 -24.91 7.85 5.89
N ALA A 40 -25.51 8.95 6.37
CA ALA A 40 -25.31 9.45 7.74
C ALA A 40 -25.72 8.44 8.84
N ALA A 41 -26.51 7.42 8.49
CA ALA A 41 -26.91 6.36 9.40
C ALA A 41 -25.97 5.15 9.40
N THR A 42 -24.95 5.12 8.53
CA THR A 42 -23.98 4.01 8.48
C THR A 42 -22.88 4.20 9.53
N VAL A 43 -22.37 3.08 10.04
CA VAL A 43 -21.29 3.09 11.04
C VAL A 43 -20.02 3.71 10.49
N GLU A 44 -19.68 3.44 9.24
CA GLU A 44 -18.50 4.00 8.59
C GLU A 44 -18.58 5.53 8.44
N GLN A 45 -19.76 6.08 8.09
CA GLN A 45 -19.93 7.54 8.08
C GLN A 45 -19.76 8.14 9.48
N GLY A 46 -20.27 7.47 10.51
CA GLY A 46 -20.07 7.90 11.90
C GLY A 46 -18.60 7.95 12.32
N ARG A 47 -17.78 7.00 11.87
CA ARG A 47 -16.32 7.02 12.09
C ARG A 47 -15.65 8.18 11.34
N LEU A 48 -16.06 8.42 10.11
CA LEU A 48 -15.55 9.52 9.32
C LEU A 48 -15.88 10.87 9.96
N ASP A 49 -17.12 11.03 10.42
CA ASP A 49 -17.56 12.23 11.13
C ASP A 49 -16.78 12.45 12.43
N ALA A 50 -16.53 11.39 13.21
CA ALA A 50 -15.73 11.43 14.44
C ALA A 50 -14.25 11.78 14.15
N ALA A 51 -13.68 11.28 13.05
CA ALA A 51 -12.33 11.64 12.62
C ALA A 51 -12.22 13.11 12.23
N VAL A 52 -13.20 13.62 11.47
CA VAL A 52 -13.27 15.04 11.05
C VAL A 52 -13.48 15.98 12.25
N ALA A 53 -14.27 15.56 13.24
CA ALA A 53 -14.48 16.32 14.48
C ALA A 53 -13.25 16.32 15.41
N GLY A 54 -12.30 15.39 15.19
CA GLY A 54 -11.16 15.20 16.08
C GLY A 54 -11.48 14.41 17.35
N ASP A 55 -12.66 13.78 17.40
CA ASP A 55 -13.12 12.99 18.57
C ASP A 55 -12.40 11.64 18.65
N GLN A 56 -12.14 11.00 17.51
CA GLN A 56 -11.46 9.72 17.42
C GLN A 56 -10.55 9.67 16.17
N PRO A 57 -9.29 9.19 16.27
CA PRO A 57 -8.31 9.25 15.18
C PRO A 57 -8.47 8.08 14.20
N TRP A 58 -9.67 7.85 13.65
CA TRP A 58 -9.94 6.74 12.74
C TRP A 58 -9.08 6.75 11.45
N GLN A 59 -8.56 7.91 11.04
CA GLN A 59 -7.69 8.05 9.86
C GLN A 59 -6.20 8.11 10.22
N ARG A 60 -5.83 7.87 11.51
CA ARG A 60 -4.42 7.83 11.92
C ARG A 60 -3.65 6.69 11.25
N TRP A 61 -4.26 5.53 11.11
CA TRP A 61 -3.71 4.34 10.48
C TRP A 61 -4.45 4.06 9.18
N GLY A 62 -3.74 3.64 8.14
CA GLY A 62 -4.36 3.34 6.85
C GLY A 62 -3.38 2.79 5.82
N THR A 63 -3.86 2.67 4.60
CA THR A 63 -3.11 2.19 3.44
C THR A 63 -2.21 3.29 2.86
N TYR A 64 -1.38 3.93 3.72
CA TYR A 64 -0.57 5.09 3.33
C TYR A 64 0.85 4.73 2.89
N LEU A 65 1.20 3.46 2.88
CA LEU A 65 2.48 2.95 2.41
C LEU A 65 2.43 2.74 0.90
N SER A 66 3.37 3.30 0.16
CA SER A 66 3.46 3.12 -1.29
C SER A 66 4.02 1.74 -1.66
N GLU A 67 3.73 1.29 -2.86
CA GLU A 67 4.30 0.07 -3.43
C GLU A 67 5.75 0.27 -3.91
N ARG A 68 6.12 1.52 -4.19
CA ARG A 68 7.43 1.92 -4.68
C ARG A 68 7.83 3.29 -4.13
N ALA A 69 9.13 3.52 -3.96
CA ALA A 69 9.69 4.86 -3.69
C ALA A 69 9.33 5.84 -4.80
N TRP A 70 8.88 7.05 -4.41
CA TRP A 70 8.45 8.06 -5.38
C TRP A 70 9.58 8.58 -6.26
N GLY A 71 9.21 9.15 -7.41
CA GLY A 71 10.12 9.72 -8.36
C GLY A 71 11.00 10.82 -7.79
N THR A 72 10.45 11.73 -7.01
CA THR A 72 11.21 12.83 -6.39
C THR A 72 12.33 12.33 -5.49
N VAL A 73 12.07 11.36 -4.62
CA VAL A 73 13.10 10.81 -3.73
C VAL A 73 14.10 9.94 -4.49
N ARG A 74 13.70 9.31 -5.56
CA ARG A 74 14.64 8.58 -6.43
C ARG A 74 15.67 9.52 -7.07
N GLU A 75 15.29 10.75 -7.42
CA GLU A 75 16.19 11.79 -7.88
C GLU A 75 17.27 12.13 -6.84
N ASP A 76 16.97 12.00 -5.53
CA ASP A 76 17.95 12.22 -4.45
C ASP A 76 19.19 11.35 -4.57
N TYR A 77 19.06 10.18 -5.18
CA TYR A 77 20.15 9.22 -5.33
C TYR A 77 20.81 9.24 -6.70
N SER A 78 20.26 9.95 -7.67
CA SER A 78 20.85 10.05 -9.01
C SER A 78 21.90 11.15 -9.08
N ALA A 79 22.93 10.95 -9.90
CA ALA A 79 24.01 11.93 -10.10
C ALA A 79 23.56 13.14 -10.94
N ASP A 80 22.54 12.95 -11.77
CA ASP A 80 22.07 13.90 -12.80
C ASP A 80 20.59 14.23 -12.69
N GLY A 81 19.89 13.76 -11.63
CA GLY A 81 18.48 13.97 -11.45
C GLY A 81 17.59 13.00 -12.24
N ASP A 82 18.15 11.86 -12.71
CA ASP A 82 17.40 10.84 -13.44
C ASP A 82 16.59 9.95 -12.47
N ALA A 83 15.36 10.35 -12.17
CA ALA A 83 14.46 9.60 -11.31
C ALA A 83 14.01 8.26 -11.91
N TRP A 84 14.04 8.14 -13.22
CA TRP A 84 13.51 6.98 -13.94
C TRP A 84 14.41 5.77 -13.89
N ASN A 85 15.73 5.97 -14.03
CA ASN A 85 16.73 4.90 -14.08
C ASN A 85 17.42 4.67 -12.74
N TYR A 86 17.16 5.51 -11.76
CA TYR A 86 17.81 5.43 -10.47
C TYR A 86 16.93 4.73 -9.43
N PHE A 87 17.57 4.06 -8.48
CA PHE A 87 16.94 3.29 -7.42
C PHE A 87 16.18 2.05 -7.95
N PRO A 88 16.88 1.15 -8.66
CA PRO A 88 16.28 -0.07 -9.19
C PRO A 88 15.82 -1.00 -8.07
N TYR A 89 15.05 -2.02 -8.42
CA TYR A 89 14.46 -3.00 -7.51
C TYR A 89 15.46 -3.60 -6.51
N ASP A 90 16.66 -3.97 -6.96
CA ASP A 90 17.70 -4.55 -6.09
C ASP A 90 18.24 -3.56 -5.06
N ALA A 91 18.39 -2.29 -5.43
CA ALA A 91 18.79 -1.25 -4.50
C ALA A 91 17.70 -1.02 -3.44
N ALA A 92 16.42 -0.98 -3.82
CA ALA A 92 15.29 -0.79 -2.93
C ALA A 92 15.17 -1.89 -1.84
N ARG A 93 15.63 -3.10 -2.14
CA ARG A 93 15.65 -4.23 -1.19
C ARG A 93 16.66 -4.02 -0.05
N SER A 94 17.76 -3.33 -0.32
CA SER A 94 18.91 -3.20 0.58
C SER A 94 19.10 -1.79 1.13
N ARG A 95 18.39 -0.79 0.61
CA ARG A 95 18.51 0.62 0.99
C ARG A 95 17.33 1.07 1.83
N ALA A 96 17.61 1.59 3.02
CA ALA A 96 16.66 2.36 3.82
C ALA A 96 16.86 3.85 3.56
N TYR A 97 15.79 4.63 3.52
CA TYR A 97 15.89 6.07 3.34
C TYR A 97 14.74 6.82 4.03
N ARG A 98 14.99 8.09 4.33
CA ARG A 98 14.14 8.92 5.19
C ARG A 98 12.83 9.37 4.56
N TRP A 99 12.75 9.42 3.24
CA TRP A 99 11.66 10.08 2.53
C TRP A 99 10.36 9.31 2.62
N ASN A 100 10.39 8.03 2.31
CA ASN A 100 9.26 7.12 2.46
C ASN A 100 9.73 5.67 2.51
N GLU A 101 8.87 4.81 3.06
CA GLU A 101 9.00 3.37 2.95
C GLU A 101 8.11 2.84 1.82
N ASP A 102 8.43 1.64 1.34
CA ASP A 102 7.67 0.92 0.32
C ASP A 102 7.39 -0.52 0.75
N GLY A 103 6.32 -1.11 0.21
CA GLY A 103 5.98 -2.50 0.52
C GLY A 103 4.71 -2.99 -0.14
N LEU A 104 4.60 -4.30 -0.30
CA LEU A 104 3.41 -4.97 -0.82
C LEU A 104 2.33 -5.07 0.27
N GLY A 105 1.10 -4.70 -0.06
CA GLY A 105 -0.02 -4.70 0.88
C GLY A 105 0.22 -3.76 2.06
N GLY A 106 0.79 -2.60 1.80
CA GLY A 106 1.31 -1.69 2.80
C GLY A 106 0.26 -1.03 3.68
N TRP A 107 0.62 -0.83 4.96
CA TRP A 107 -0.17 -0.14 5.97
C TRP A 107 0.76 0.63 6.90
N CYS A 108 0.40 1.85 7.29
CA CYS A 108 1.18 2.62 8.27
C CYS A 108 0.32 3.68 8.97
N ASP A 109 0.92 4.36 9.95
CA ASP A 109 0.35 5.60 10.48
C ASP A 109 0.52 6.77 9.50
N ALA A 110 -0.26 7.83 9.69
CA ALA A 110 -0.29 8.98 8.77
C ALA A 110 1.03 9.78 8.70
N ALA A 111 1.95 9.56 9.64
CA ALA A 111 3.31 10.11 9.62
C ALA A 111 4.35 9.09 9.11
N GLN A 112 3.90 7.89 8.74
CA GLN A 112 4.74 6.76 8.33
C GLN A 112 5.87 6.46 9.33
N THR A 113 5.56 6.52 10.61
CA THR A 113 6.50 6.19 11.69
C THR A 113 6.69 4.69 11.82
N LEU A 114 5.57 3.94 11.87
CA LEU A 114 5.56 2.48 11.97
C LEU A 114 4.79 1.88 10.79
N CYS A 115 5.45 1.02 10.05
CA CYS A 115 5.00 0.44 8.80
C CYS A 115 4.73 -1.05 8.94
N PHE A 116 3.76 -1.55 8.16
CA PHE A 116 3.43 -2.96 8.00
C PHE A 116 3.34 -3.29 6.51
N GLY A 117 3.75 -4.50 6.16
CA GLY A 117 3.67 -5.03 4.81
C GLY A 117 3.79 -6.54 4.81
N ILE A 118 3.59 -7.14 3.64
CA ILE A 118 3.71 -8.58 3.48
C ILE A 118 4.93 -8.95 2.66
N GLY A 119 5.42 -10.17 2.86
CA GLY A 119 6.38 -10.81 2.00
C GLY A 119 5.99 -12.24 1.75
N VAL A 120 6.24 -12.75 0.54
CA VAL A 120 5.98 -14.15 0.18
C VAL A 120 7.17 -14.73 -0.56
N HIS A 121 7.37 -16.07 -0.39
CA HIS A 121 8.46 -16.78 -1.07
C HIS A 121 8.02 -18.21 -1.42
N ASN A 122 8.05 -18.55 -2.70
CA ASN A 122 7.58 -19.81 -3.25
C ASN A 122 8.61 -20.95 -3.20
N GLY A 123 9.78 -20.72 -2.58
CA GLY A 123 10.87 -21.70 -2.50
C GLY A 123 11.76 -21.77 -3.75
N ALA A 124 11.42 -21.05 -4.81
CA ALA A 124 12.14 -21.02 -6.08
C ALA A 124 12.54 -19.61 -6.53
N ASP A 125 11.90 -18.57 -6.01
CA ASP A 125 12.24 -17.17 -6.27
C ASP A 125 13.59 -16.83 -5.64
N ASP A 126 14.42 -16.07 -6.33
CA ASP A 126 15.72 -15.60 -5.83
C ASP A 126 15.57 -14.52 -4.73
N HIS A 127 14.38 -13.95 -4.60
CA HIS A 127 14.09 -12.88 -3.66
C HIS A 127 12.84 -13.16 -2.80
N LEU A 128 12.80 -12.58 -1.59
CA LEU A 128 11.54 -12.40 -0.89
C LEU A 128 10.72 -11.36 -1.65
N LYS A 129 9.55 -11.73 -2.12
CA LYS A 129 8.60 -10.82 -2.75
C LYS A 129 7.90 -9.99 -1.68
N GLU A 130 8.47 -8.86 -1.32
CA GLU A 130 7.96 -7.89 -0.34
C GLU A 130 7.62 -6.53 -0.96
N ARG A 131 7.91 -6.34 -2.23
CA ARG A 131 7.53 -5.21 -3.10
C ARG A 131 7.33 -5.68 -4.52
N PRO A 132 6.45 -5.02 -5.32
CA PRO A 132 6.31 -5.32 -6.74
C PRO A 132 7.62 -5.08 -7.50
N PHE A 133 7.84 -5.89 -8.51
CA PHE A 133 8.91 -5.71 -9.48
C PHE A 133 8.41 -4.90 -10.68
N GLY A 134 9.24 -4.02 -11.18
CA GLY A 134 8.95 -3.24 -12.37
C GLY A 134 10.21 -2.85 -13.12
N LEU A 135 10.00 -2.39 -14.34
CA LEU A 135 11.04 -1.93 -15.24
C LEU A 135 11.19 -0.41 -15.13
N THR A 136 12.41 0.06 -15.27
CA THR A 136 12.70 1.50 -15.47
C THR A 136 12.83 1.79 -16.98
N ASN A 137 12.91 3.07 -17.38
CA ASN A 137 13.04 3.46 -18.79
C ASN A 137 14.16 2.74 -19.53
N ALA A 138 15.31 2.52 -18.87
CA ALA A 138 16.44 1.81 -19.48
C ALA A 138 16.20 0.30 -19.64
N GLN A 139 15.25 -0.25 -18.90
CA GLN A 139 14.92 -1.67 -18.87
C GLN A 139 13.62 -2.00 -19.62
N GLY A 140 12.78 -1.00 -19.89
CA GLY A 140 11.48 -1.13 -20.55
C GLY A 140 11.46 -0.49 -21.94
N ASN A 141 10.35 -0.69 -22.66
CA ASN A 141 10.11 -0.09 -23.97
C ASN A 141 9.00 0.98 -23.98
N HIS A 142 8.24 1.11 -22.88
CA HIS A 142 7.13 2.06 -22.73
C HIS A 142 7.22 2.96 -21.49
N GLY A 143 8.37 3.12 -20.87
CA GLY A 143 8.57 3.90 -19.66
C GLY A 143 8.69 3.01 -18.42
N GLU A 144 8.23 3.50 -17.27
CA GLU A 144 8.18 2.67 -16.05
C GLU A 144 6.94 1.79 -16.06
N ASP A 145 7.12 0.50 -15.78
CA ASP A 145 6.03 -0.46 -15.82
C ASP A 145 6.18 -1.56 -14.76
N ALA A 146 5.08 -1.85 -14.06
CA ALA A 146 5.03 -2.90 -13.07
C ALA A 146 4.86 -4.27 -13.74
N LYS A 147 5.71 -5.22 -13.38
CA LYS A 147 5.68 -6.60 -13.90
C LYS A 147 5.12 -7.62 -12.90
N ASP A 148 4.38 -7.15 -11.91
CA ASP A 148 3.64 -7.96 -10.94
C ASP A 148 2.13 -7.70 -11.07
N TYR A 149 1.29 -8.63 -10.57
CA TYR A 149 -0.17 -8.50 -10.64
C TYR A 149 -0.76 -8.43 -9.25
N TRP A 150 -1.19 -7.23 -8.83
CA TRP A 150 -1.95 -7.00 -7.61
C TRP A 150 -3.18 -6.15 -7.89
N PHE A 151 -4.21 -6.31 -7.09
CA PHE A 151 -5.50 -5.66 -7.30
C PHE A 151 -6.06 -5.20 -5.96
N TYR A 152 -6.40 -3.94 -5.85
CA TYR A 152 -7.12 -3.41 -4.70
C TYR A 152 -8.59 -3.69 -4.88
N THR A 153 -9.14 -4.53 -4.01
CA THR A 153 -10.50 -5.04 -4.16
C THR A 153 -11.52 -4.31 -3.31
N ASP A 154 -11.09 -3.75 -2.18
CA ASP A 154 -11.94 -2.97 -1.29
C ASP A 154 -11.13 -2.00 -0.42
N ASN A 155 -11.75 -0.89 0.00
CA ASN A 155 -11.26 0.00 1.04
C ASN A 155 -12.37 0.94 1.49
N THR A 156 -12.37 1.37 2.75
CA THR A 156 -13.30 2.38 3.27
C THR A 156 -12.59 3.70 3.58
N PRO A 157 -13.30 4.85 3.62
CA PRO A 157 -12.68 6.16 3.85
C PRO A 157 -11.87 6.29 5.14
N THR A 158 -12.23 5.53 6.19
CA THR A 158 -11.47 5.49 7.44
C THR A 158 -10.47 4.35 7.49
N HIS A 159 -10.32 3.59 6.40
CA HIS A 159 -9.52 2.36 6.34
C HIS A 159 -9.94 1.35 7.43
N SER A 160 -11.21 1.40 7.88
CA SER A 160 -11.71 0.42 8.84
C SER A 160 -11.80 -0.98 8.26
N TRP A 161 -11.90 -1.08 6.94
CA TRP A 161 -11.83 -2.28 6.12
C TRP A 161 -11.04 -1.98 4.84
N ALA A 162 -10.08 -2.84 4.50
CA ALA A 162 -9.35 -2.77 3.23
C ALA A 162 -8.92 -4.16 2.78
N THR A 163 -9.00 -4.44 1.47
CA THR A 163 -8.57 -5.72 0.90
C THR A 163 -7.83 -5.56 -0.42
N MET A 164 -6.89 -6.47 -0.65
CA MET A 164 -6.19 -6.62 -1.91
C MET A 164 -5.94 -8.09 -2.24
N VAL A 165 -5.65 -8.37 -3.50
CA VAL A 165 -5.18 -9.68 -3.98
C VAL A 165 -3.88 -9.47 -4.74
N TYR A 166 -2.88 -10.28 -4.43
CA TYR A 166 -1.64 -10.40 -5.17
C TYR A 166 -1.55 -11.80 -5.80
N LYS A 167 -1.19 -11.86 -7.09
CA LYS A 167 -1.03 -13.13 -7.81
C LYS A 167 0.45 -13.49 -7.91
N TYR A 168 0.86 -14.51 -7.15
CA TYR A 168 2.26 -14.89 -7.03
C TYR A 168 2.55 -16.19 -7.77
N PRO A 169 3.48 -16.21 -8.75
CA PRO A 169 3.84 -17.43 -9.48
C PRO A 169 4.43 -18.51 -8.57
N GLN A 170 4.25 -19.78 -8.91
CA GLN A 170 4.93 -20.92 -8.28
C GLN A 170 6.30 -21.20 -8.91
N ALA A 171 6.54 -20.72 -10.13
CA ALA A 171 7.82 -20.76 -10.80
C ALA A 171 8.82 -19.72 -10.22
N PRO A 172 10.13 -19.85 -10.45
CA PRO A 172 11.10 -18.76 -10.23
C PRO A 172 10.63 -17.49 -10.95
N PHE A 173 10.70 -16.34 -10.28
CA PHE A 173 10.27 -15.08 -10.89
C PHE A 173 11.30 -14.67 -11.95
N PRO A 174 10.88 -14.36 -13.19
CA PRO A 174 11.80 -14.20 -14.33
C PRO A 174 12.37 -12.77 -14.45
N TYR A 175 13.04 -12.26 -13.39
CA TYR A 175 13.56 -10.87 -13.32
C TYR A 175 14.42 -10.50 -14.53
N ASP A 176 15.48 -11.29 -14.79
CA ASP A 176 16.45 -11.00 -15.86
C ASP A 176 15.84 -11.15 -17.25
N ASP A 177 14.93 -12.09 -17.44
CA ASP A 177 14.25 -12.32 -18.71
C ASP A 177 13.33 -11.13 -19.06
N LEU A 178 12.54 -10.65 -18.08
CA LEU A 178 11.70 -9.46 -18.24
C LEU A 178 12.52 -8.22 -18.60
N VAL A 179 13.65 -7.98 -17.91
CA VAL A 179 14.55 -6.85 -18.21
C VAL A 179 15.14 -6.99 -19.61
N THR A 180 15.71 -8.15 -19.93
CA THR A 180 16.42 -8.37 -21.19
C THR A 180 15.49 -8.30 -22.40
N ALA A 181 14.31 -8.94 -22.28
CA ALA A 181 13.34 -8.98 -23.38
C ALA A 181 12.78 -7.57 -23.68
N ASN A 182 12.43 -6.80 -22.64
CA ASN A 182 11.86 -5.46 -22.84
C ASN A 182 12.91 -4.43 -23.27
N ALA A 183 14.13 -4.48 -22.74
CA ALA A 183 15.22 -3.61 -23.18
C ALA A 183 15.62 -3.79 -24.67
N ALA A 184 15.33 -4.96 -25.24
CA ALA A 184 15.57 -5.26 -26.66
C ALA A 184 14.43 -4.77 -27.59
N ARG A 185 13.30 -4.31 -27.06
CA ARG A 185 12.11 -3.87 -27.79
C ARG A 185 12.13 -2.37 -28.05
N THR A 186 11.35 -1.95 -29.03
CA THR A 186 11.12 -0.54 -29.36
C THR A 186 9.73 -0.11 -28.87
N PRO A 187 9.43 1.19 -28.75
CA PRO A 187 8.08 1.67 -28.42
C PRO A 187 6.95 1.24 -29.39
N ALA A 188 7.29 0.66 -30.53
CA ALA A 188 6.33 0.12 -31.50
C ALA A 188 6.01 -1.36 -31.28
N ASP A 189 6.77 -2.04 -30.43
CA ASP A 189 6.57 -3.44 -30.10
C ASP A 189 5.64 -3.56 -28.88
N ASP A 190 4.86 -4.65 -28.83
CA ASP A 190 4.10 -4.99 -27.65
C ASP A 190 5.04 -5.26 -26.46
N GLU A 191 4.62 -4.88 -25.28
CA GLU A 191 5.37 -5.11 -24.06
C GLU A 191 5.44 -6.60 -23.71
N TYR A 192 6.58 -7.06 -23.17
CA TYR A 192 6.75 -8.42 -22.70
C TYR A 192 6.36 -8.49 -21.21
N GLU A 193 5.23 -9.12 -20.97
CA GLU A 193 4.60 -9.19 -19.66
C GLU A 193 5.06 -10.42 -18.84
N LEU A 194 4.85 -10.37 -17.53
CA LEU A 194 5.03 -11.55 -16.67
C LEU A 194 4.20 -12.74 -17.15
N PHE A 195 3.00 -12.47 -17.71
CA PHE A 195 2.16 -13.51 -18.30
C PHE A 195 2.86 -14.20 -19.48
N ASP A 196 3.53 -13.44 -20.34
CA ASP A 196 4.24 -13.99 -21.50
C ASP A 196 5.46 -14.81 -21.08
N ALA A 197 6.21 -14.32 -20.08
CA ALA A 197 7.36 -15.02 -19.54
C ALA A 197 7.03 -16.37 -18.88
N LEU A 198 5.82 -16.50 -18.32
CA LEU A 198 5.36 -17.67 -17.56
C LEU A 198 4.01 -18.20 -18.11
N GLU A 199 3.77 -18.08 -19.43
CA GLU A 199 2.47 -18.37 -20.06
C GLU A 199 1.94 -19.79 -19.71
N ASP A 200 2.79 -20.81 -19.82
CA ASP A 200 2.42 -22.19 -19.52
C ASP A 200 2.02 -22.40 -18.05
N ASP A 201 2.70 -21.73 -17.13
CA ASP A 201 2.39 -21.79 -15.69
C ASP A 201 1.09 -21.05 -15.37
N TRP A 202 0.88 -19.87 -15.93
CA TRP A 202 -0.37 -19.11 -15.77
C TRP A 202 -1.57 -19.89 -16.35
N ARG A 203 -1.43 -20.46 -17.55
CA ARG A 203 -2.47 -21.27 -18.18
C ARG A 203 -2.79 -22.55 -17.41
N ALA A 204 -1.77 -23.13 -16.75
CA ALA A 204 -1.95 -24.29 -15.88
C ALA A 204 -2.45 -23.94 -14.46
N GLY A 205 -2.61 -22.64 -14.15
CA GLY A 205 -3.02 -22.18 -12.83
C GLY A 205 -1.92 -22.27 -11.76
N ARG A 206 -0.64 -22.43 -12.13
CA ARG A 206 0.48 -22.56 -11.18
C ARG A 206 0.86 -21.22 -10.57
N TYR A 207 -0.03 -20.69 -9.77
CA TYR A 207 0.17 -19.49 -8.98
C TYR A 207 -0.61 -19.57 -7.65
N PHE A 208 -0.30 -18.67 -6.74
CA PHE A 208 -1.05 -18.42 -5.52
C PHE A 208 -1.88 -17.16 -5.66
N ASP A 209 -3.15 -17.19 -5.23
CA ASP A 209 -3.87 -15.99 -4.86
C ASP A 209 -3.53 -15.65 -3.41
N ILE A 210 -2.92 -14.50 -3.18
CA ILE A 210 -2.58 -13.98 -1.87
C ILE A 210 -3.58 -12.88 -1.53
N GLU A 211 -4.59 -13.20 -0.75
CA GLU A 211 -5.57 -12.24 -0.26
C GLU A 211 -5.07 -11.60 1.04
N VAL A 212 -5.09 -10.29 1.11
CA VAL A 212 -4.77 -9.51 2.32
C VAL A 212 -6.00 -8.72 2.73
N ALA A 213 -6.46 -8.94 3.95
CA ALA A 213 -7.61 -8.25 4.52
C ALA A 213 -7.22 -7.54 5.81
N TYR A 214 -7.39 -6.22 5.85
CA TYR A 214 -7.24 -5.38 7.02
C TYR A 214 -8.60 -5.02 7.60
N ALA A 215 -8.75 -5.15 8.91
CA ALA A 215 -9.94 -4.76 9.66
C ALA A 215 -9.54 -4.08 10.97
N LYS A 216 -9.97 -2.84 11.19
CA LYS A 216 -9.71 -2.16 12.47
C LYS A 216 -10.63 -2.71 13.57
N ASP A 217 -10.07 -3.04 14.72
CA ASP A 217 -10.84 -3.34 15.93
C ASP A 217 -11.16 -2.08 16.74
N GLY A 218 -10.46 -0.97 16.44
CA GLY A 218 -10.64 0.36 16.99
C GLY A 218 -9.82 1.38 16.20
N PRO A 219 -9.80 2.65 16.57
CA PRO A 219 -9.01 3.67 15.89
C PRO A 219 -7.50 3.39 15.87
N GLU A 220 -7.01 2.69 16.91
CA GLU A 220 -5.60 2.44 17.20
C GLU A 220 -5.19 0.97 17.05
N GLY A 221 -6.11 0.09 16.66
CA GLY A 221 -5.87 -1.34 16.53
C GLY A 221 -6.30 -1.89 15.17
N MET A 222 -5.66 -2.99 14.74
CA MET A 222 -5.87 -3.60 13.44
C MET A 222 -5.67 -5.11 13.51
N VAL A 223 -6.55 -5.85 12.84
CA VAL A 223 -6.36 -7.25 12.45
C VAL A 223 -5.98 -7.28 10.98
N CYS A 224 -4.96 -8.05 10.62
CA CYS A 224 -4.64 -8.37 9.24
C CYS A 224 -4.70 -9.89 9.04
N ARG A 225 -5.38 -10.33 7.99
CA ARG A 225 -5.39 -11.74 7.56
C ARG A 225 -4.82 -11.85 6.16
N ILE A 226 -3.77 -12.67 6.04
CA ILE A 226 -3.10 -12.99 4.78
C ILE A 226 -3.44 -14.45 4.47
N THR A 227 -4.16 -14.70 3.38
CA THR A 227 -4.59 -16.04 2.96
C THR A 227 -4.03 -16.36 1.59
N ALA A 228 -3.15 -17.34 1.52
CA ALA A 228 -2.58 -17.82 0.27
C ALA A 228 -3.30 -19.09 -0.19
N THR A 229 -3.93 -19.05 -1.35
CA THR A 229 -4.63 -20.19 -1.97
C THR A 229 -3.81 -20.73 -3.13
N ASN A 230 -3.45 -22.02 -3.10
CA ASN A 230 -2.84 -22.68 -4.25
C ASN A 230 -3.86 -22.88 -5.38
N ARG A 231 -3.67 -22.21 -6.52
CA ARG A 231 -4.50 -22.33 -7.71
C ARG A 231 -4.00 -23.40 -8.67
N GLY A 232 -2.76 -23.89 -8.46
CA GLY A 232 -2.12 -24.90 -9.29
C GLY A 232 -2.71 -26.30 -9.10
N PRO A 233 -2.41 -27.20 -10.06
CA PRO A 233 -2.85 -28.59 -10.02
C PRO A 233 -2.03 -29.48 -9.07
N ASP A 234 -0.85 -29.01 -8.64
CA ASP A 234 0.12 -29.76 -7.84
C ASP A 234 0.32 -29.10 -6.47
N PRO A 235 0.72 -29.84 -5.42
CA PRO A 235 1.14 -29.25 -4.17
C PRO A 235 2.37 -28.35 -4.38
N ALA A 236 2.38 -27.17 -3.74
CA ALA A 236 3.48 -26.20 -3.88
C ALA A 236 3.88 -25.58 -2.54
N PRO A 237 5.18 -25.28 -2.34
CA PRO A 237 5.67 -24.67 -1.11
C PRO A 237 5.39 -23.17 -1.08
N LEU A 238 5.21 -22.62 0.12
CA LEU A 238 5.12 -21.17 0.32
C LEU A 238 5.54 -20.78 1.73
N SER A 239 6.28 -19.69 1.83
CA SER A 239 6.45 -18.93 3.07
C SER A 239 5.67 -17.62 2.98
N ILE A 240 5.00 -17.23 4.08
CA ILE A 240 4.32 -15.94 4.23
C ILE A 240 4.99 -15.22 5.40
N ALA A 241 5.38 -13.96 5.18
CA ALA A 241 5.93 -13.06 6.18
C ALA A 241 5.01 -11.85 6.37
N ALA A 242 4.59 -11.59 7.59
CA ALA A 242 3.95 -10.34 7.97
C ALA A 242 4.99 -9.47 8.69
N GLN A 243 5.33 -8.33 8.11
CA GLN A 243 6.42 -7.48 8.54
C GLN A 243 5.91 -6.25 9.28
N VAL A 244 6.70 -5.79 10.26
CA VAL A 244 6.52 -4.53 10.97
C VAL A 244 7.88 -3.86 11.14
N TRP A 245 7.97 -2.54 10.82
CA TRP A 245 9.23 -1.81 10.92
C TRP A 245 9.02 -0.32 11.10
N TYR A 246 10.04 0.33 11.68
CA TYR A 246 10.11 1.78 11.76
C TYR A 246 10.77 2.37 10.53
N ARG A 247 10.20 3.46 9.98
CA ARG A 247 10.88 4.27 8.97
C ARG A 247 12.17 4.82 9.57
N ASN A 248 13.27 4.65 8.87
CA ASN A 248 14.57 5.07 9.36
C ASN A 248 14.72 6.60 9.27
N LEU A 249 14.61 7.27 10.42
CA LEU A 249 14.91 8.69 10.60
C LEU A 249 16.15 8.93 11.44
N TRP A 250 16.55 7.95 12.26
CA TRP A 250 17.67 8.08 13.19
C TRP A 250 19.03 8.16 12.50
N SER A 251 19.20 7.60 11.30
CA SER A 251 20.45 7.70 10.52
C SER A 251 20.72 9.11 9.99
N TRP A 252 19.70 9.97 9.96
CA TRP A 252 19.80 11.36 9.46
C TRP A 252 19.67 12.42 10.55
N GLU A 253 19.42 12.01 11.80
CA GLU A 253 19.31 12.90 12.94
C GLU A 253 20.45 12.63 13.92
N THR A 254 21.28 13.63 14.18
CA THR A 254 22.32 13.54 15.20
C THR A 254 21.65 13.43 16.58
N HIS A 255 21.66 12.26 17.22
CA HIS A 255 21.19 11.95 18.57
C HIS A 255 19.86 11.20 18.71
N ALA A 256 19.27 10.68 17.64
CA ALA A 256 18.12 9.77 17.77
C ALA A 256 18.59 8.32 17.92
N ASP A 257 18.12 7.62 18.94
CA ASP A 257 18.29 6.17 19.05
C ASP A 257 17.29 5.45 18.14
N ALA A 258 17.71 4.39 17.48
CA ALA A 258 16.81 3.54 16.68
C ALA A 258 15.72 2.92 17.57
N PRO A 259 14.43 3.07 17.22
CA PRO A 259 13.37 2.39 17.95
C PRO A 259 13.54 0.86 17.85
N THR A 260 13.20 0.15 18.92
CA THR A 260 13.39 -1.30 19.01
C THR A 260 12.08 -2.04 19.08
N ILE A 261 11.92 -3.06 18.24
CA ILE A 261 10.87 -4.07 18.28
C ILE A 261 11.50 -5.32 18.89
N GLY A 262 10.97 -5.81 19.99
CA GLY A 262 11.52 -6.96 20.71
C GLY A 262 10.47 -8.04 20.97
N LEU A 263 10.94 -9.26 21.27
CA LEU A 263 10.07 -10.39 21.64
C LEU A 263 9.24 -10.06 22.88
N ALA A 264 7.97 -10.41 22.81
CA ALA A 264 7.01 -10.34 23.91
C ALA A 264 6.21 -11.65 23.99
N LEU A 265 5.39 -11.80 25.02
CA LEU A 265 4.55 -13.00 25.15
C LEU A 265 3.55 -13.08 23.99
N GLY A 266 3.68 -14.15 23.20
CA GLY A 266 2.79 -14.41 22.04
C GLY A 266 3.07 -13.59 20.79
N GLY A 267 4.10 -12.71 20.78
CA GLY A 267 4.41 -11.85 19.65
C GLY A 267 5.62 -10.95 19.86
N VAL A 268 5.52 -9.73 19.42
CA VAL A 268 6.52 -8.67 19.65
C VAL A 268 5.88 -7.42 20.24
N SER A 269 6.67 -6.60 20.91
CA SER A 269 6.24 -5.29 21.42
C SER A 269 7.28 -4.23 21.11
N THR A 270 6.81 -2.99 21.07
CA THR A 270 7.66 -1.82 20.86
C THR A 270 7.10 -0.63 21.63
N GLU A 271 7.93 0.38 21.85
CA GLU A 271 7.53 1.64 22.46
C GLU A 271 8.14 2.80 21.68
N HIS A 272 7.33 3.79 21.36
CA HIS A 272 7.75 4.99 20.62
C HIS A 272 7.12 6.23 21.25
N PRO A 273 7.84 7.38 21.34
CA PRO A 273 7.33 8.60 21.98
C PRO A 273 5.95 9.04 21.47
N ASP A 274 5.73 9.00 20.15
CA ASP A 274 4.49 9.47 19.52
C ASP A 274 3.40 8.40 19.41
N LEU A 275 3.79 7.12 19.33
CA LEU A 275 2.85 6.01 19.16
C LEU A 275 2.49 5.35 20.47
N GLY A 276 3.30 5.56 21.54
CA GLY A 276 3.18 4.84 22.79
C GLY A 276 3.57 3.38 22.66
N ARG A 277 3.20 2.58 23.64
CA ARG A 277 3.48 1.14 23.65
C ARG A 277 2.51 0.39 22.74
N ARG A 278 3.06 -0.57 21.95
CA ARG A 278 2.30 -1.35 20.97
C ARG A 278 2.71 -2.82 21.05
N TRP A 279 1.76 -3.68 20.72
CA TRP A 279 1.95 -5.12 20.58
C TRP A 279 1.55 -5.56 19.18
N TYR A 280 2.29 -6.52 18.65
CA TYR A 280 2.01 -7.15 17.37
C TYR A 280 2.07 -8.67 17.53
N TYR A 281 0.93 -9.30 17.43
CA TYR A 281 0.74 -10.74 17.58
C TYR A 281 0.59 -11.40 16.22
N ALA A 282 0.94 -12.71 16.14
CA ALA A 282 0.78 -13.50 14.91
C ALA A 282 0.36 -14.94 15.23
N ALA A 283 -0.53 -15.49 14.39
CA ALA A 283 -0.98 -16.89 14.44
C ALA A 283 -1.04 -17.47 13.04
N GLY A 284 -0.52 -18.68 12.84
CA GLY A 284 -0.54 -19.40 11.57
C GLY A 284 -1.56 -20.53 11.55
N THR A 285 -2.20 -20.74 10.38
CA THR A 285 -3.05 -21.90 10.12
C THR A 285 -2.57 -22.60 8.86
N GLY A 286 -2.27 -23.88 8.97
CA GLY A 286 -1.76 -24.73 7.88
C GLY A 286 -2.83 -25.16 6.90
N PRO A 287 -2.42 -25.79 5.80
CA PRO A 287 -3.36 -26.26 4.75
C PRO A 287 -4.37 -27.32 5.23
N ASP A 288 -4.10 -27.98 6.34
CA ASP A 288 -4.96 -28.96 7.01
C ASP A 288 -5.89 -28.33 8.06
N GLY A 289 -5.86 -27.00 8.21
CA GLY A 289 -6.60 -26.25 9.21
C GLY A 289 -5.99 -26.30 10.63
N ALA A 290 -4.85 -26.97 10.80
CA ALA A 290 -4.14 -27.01 12.09
C ALA A 290 -3.32 -25.75 12.31
N GLU A 291 -3.02 -25.50 13.59
CA GLU A 291 -2.12 -24.41 13.96
C GLU A 291 -0.71 -24.65 13.39
N THR A 292 -0.15 -23.63 12.75
CA THR A 292 1.19 -23.64 12.17
C THR A 292 2.10 -22.74 13.01
N ARG A 293 3.33 -23.22 13.23
CA ARG A 293 4.33 -22.46 13.98
C ARG A 293 4.66 -21.15 13.29
N VAL A 294 4.63 -20.07 14.07
CA VAL A 294 5.15 -18.75 13.69
C VAL A 294 6.60 -18.65 14.14
N SER A 295 7.49 -18.26 13.22
CA SER A 295 8.88 -17.90 13.52
C SER A 295 9.04 -16.39 13.44
N TRP A 296 9.69 -15.78 14.44
CA TRP A 296 9.98 -14.35 14.43
C TRP A 296 11.41 -14.11 13.96
N LEU A 297 11.58 -13.25 12.97
CA LEU A 297 12.86 -12.80 12.44
C LEU A 297 13.01 -11.30 12.71
N PHE A 298 14.26 -10.86 12.93
CA PHE A 298 14.57 -9.47 13.23
C PHE A 298 15.72 -8.97 12.36
N CYS A 299 15.71 -7.71 12.03
CA CYS A 299 16.84 -6.98 11.46
C CYS A 299 16.71 -5.49 11.78
N ASP A 300 17.70 -4.71 11.39
CA ASP A 300 17.62 -3.26 11.46
C ASP A 300 17.20 -2.69 10.11
N ASN A 301 16.27 -1.75 10.12
CA ASN A 301 15.91 -1.01 8.90
C ASN A 301 17.01 0.01 8.58
N GLU A 302 18.22 -0.52 8.33
CA GLU A 302 19.44 0.20 7.97
C GLU A 302 19.91 -0.20 6.57
N THR A 303 20.50 0.74 5.87
CA THR A 303 21.08 0.48 4.55
C THR A 303 22.22 -0.53 4.64
N ASN A 304 22.20 -1.55 3.79
CA ASN A 304 23.31 -2.47 3.61
C ASN A 304 24.41 -1.77 2.76
N THR A 305 25.22 -0.95 3.45
CA THR A 305 26.25 -0.13 2.80
C THR A 305 27.40 -0.98 2.25
N ASP A 306 27.63 -2.16 2.79
CA ASP A 306 28.63 -3.10 2.25
C ASP A 306 28.20 -3.57 0.85
N LYS A 307 26.96 -4.02 0.71
CA LYS A 307 26.42 -4.49 -0.56
C LYS A 307 26.28 -3.39 -1.60
N LEU A 308 25.81 -2.20 -1.21
CA LEU A 308 25.49 -1.12 -2.15
C LEU A 308 26.70 -0.23 -2.48
N PHE A 309 27.62 -0.04 -1.53
CA PHE A 309 28.67 0.97 -1.65
C PHE A 309 30.08 0.42 -1.34
N GLY A 310 30.20 -0.85 -0.94
CA GLY A 310 31.48 -1.45 -0.56
C GLY A 310 32.08 -0.87 0.72
N THR A 311 31.26 -0.27 1.59
CA THR A 311 31.66 0.27 2.89
C THR A 311 31.07 -0.58 4.02
N PRO A 312 31.73 -0.74 5.18
CA PRO A 312 31.19 -1.55 6.25
C PRO A 312 29.78 -1.14 6.65
N ALA A 313 28.86 -2.11 6.74
CA ALA A 313 27.50 -1.87 7.23
C ALA A 313 27.51 -1.48 8.71
N GLY A 314 26.61 -0.60 9.12
CA GLY A 314 26.48 -0.13 10.51
C GLY A 314 25.93 -1.21 11.45
N THR A 315 25.29 -2.26 10.91
CA THR A 315 24.70 -3.38 11.63
C THR A 315 25.05 -4.70 10.93
N PRO A 316 25.16 -5.82 11.67
CA PRO A 316 25.34 -7.15 11.07
C PRO A 316 24.07 -7.67 10.37
N TYR A 317 22.91 -7.05 10.61
CA TYR A 317 21.61 -7.45 10.07
C TYR A 317 20.89 -6.24 9.46
N PRO A 318 21.34 -5.76 8.27
CA PRO A 318 20.69 -4.64 7.59
C PRO A 318 19.33 -5.01 7.02
N LYS A 319 18.65 -4.05 6.36
CA LYS A 319 17.27 -4.10 5.85
C LYS A 319 16.91 -5.41 5.13
N ASP A 320 17.81 -5.96 4.35
CA ASP A 320 17.62 -7.17 3.52
C ASP A 320 17.84 -8.50 4.26
N ALA A 321 18.33 -8.49 5.50
CA ALA A 321 18.69 -9.70 6.23
C ALA A 321 17.52 -10.67 6.46
N ILE A 322 16.30 -10.17 6.70
CA ILE A 322 15.09 -11.01 6.81
C ILE A 322 14.79 -11.71 5.48
N GLY A 323 14.84 -10.98 4.37
CA GLY A 323 14.62 -11.53 3.03
C GLY A 323 15.63 -12.64 2.70
N GLU A 324 16.90 -12.39 2.90
CA GLU A 324 17.97 -13.37 2.70
C GLU A 324 17.81 -14.62 3.59
N ALA A 325 17.36 -14.44 4.83
CA ALA A 325 17.09 -15.55 5.72
C ALA A 325 15.92 -16.42 5.26
N ILE A 326 14.86 -15.82 4.71
CA ILE A 326 13.70 -16.56 4.19
C ILE A 326 14.08 -17.33 2.93
N VAL A 327 14.74 -16.68 1.98
CA VAL A 327 15.23 -17.31 0.74
C VAL A 327 16.16 -18.49 1.04
N ALA A 328 17.10 -18.33 1.98
CA ALA A 328 17.99 -19.39 2.43
C ALA A 328 17.30 -20.46 3.29
N GLY A 329 16.01 -20.33 3.60
CA GLY A 329 15.25 -21.29 4.44
C GLY A 329 15.63 -21.29 5.92
N ARG A 330 16.40 -20.29 6.40
CA ARG A 330 16.88 -20.22 7.80
C ARG A 330 15.78 -20.08 8.85
N HIS A 331 14.58 -19.61 8.43
CA HIS A 331 13.39 -19.53 9.27
C HIS A 331 12.73 -20.90 9.57
N ARG A 332 13.12 -21.96 8.84
CA ARG A 332 12.51 -23.29 8.95
C ARG A 332 13.03 -24.04 10.18
N PRO A 333 12.20 -24.82 10.86
CA PRO A 333 12.64 -25.64 11.99
C PRO A 333 13.78 -26.60 11.59
N GLY A 334 14.82 -26.66 12.44
CA GLY A 334 15.96 -27.55 12.22
C GLY A 334 17.08 -27.00 11.34
N HIS A 335 16.94 -25.79 10.78
CA HIS A 335 18.05 -25.15 10.07
C HIS A 335 19.18 -24.81 11.04
N PRO A 336 20.48 -25.12 10.74
CA PRO A 336 21.60 -24.97 11.68
C PRO A 336 21.89 -23.51 12.07
N GLU A 337 21.49 -22.53 11.23
CA GLU A 337 21.72 -21.10 11.45
C GLU A 337 20.47 -20.36 11.99
N HIS A 338 19.50 -21.08 12.50
CA HIS A 338 18.34 -20.50 13.15
C HIS A 338 18.63 -20.23 14.65
N PRO A 339 18.27 -19.06 15.21
CA PRO A 339 17.60 -17.88 14.67
C PRO A 339 18.52 -16.91 13.92
N VAL A 340 17.93 -16.03 13.10
CA VAL A 340 18.64 -15.09 12.22
C VAL A 340 19.30 -13.95 12.98
N THR A 341 18.71 -13.54 14.11
CA THR A 341 19.22 -12.47 14.97
C THR A 341 19.24 -12.89 16.43
N ASP A 342 20.32 -12.58 17.14
CA ASP A 342 20.43 -12.66 18.59
C ASP A 342 20.72 -11.23 19.09
N PRO A 343 19.88 -10.60 19.91
CA PRO A 343 19.01 -11.16 20.94
C PRO A 343 17.49 -11.15 20.63
N GLY A 344 17.04 -11.29 19.41
CA GLY A 344 15.61 -11.32 19.09
C GLY A 344 14.96 -9.94 19.13
N SER A 345 15.66 -8.92 18.62
CA SER A 345 15.16 -7.55 18.51
C SER A 345 15.83 -6.81 17.35
N GLY A 346 15.21 -5.72 16.89
CA GLY A 346 15.71 -4.84 15.83
C GLY A 346 14.70 -3.73 15.54
N SER A 347 14.98 -2.84 14.62
CA SER A 347 14.01 -1.83 14.18
C SER A 347 13.03 -2.37 13.13
N LYS A 348 13.21 -3.62 12.67
CA LYS A 348 12.32 -4.36 11.78
C LYS A 348 12.15 -5.80 12.29
N ALA A 349 10.91 -6.31 12.22
CA ALA A 349 10.58 -7.70 12.59
C ALA A 349 9.62 -8.31 11.56
N ALA A 350 9.64 -9.64 11.43
CA ALA A 350 8.70 -10.40 10.61
C ALA A 350 8.20 -11.63 11.34
N ALA A 351 6.87 -11.82 11.33
CA ALA A 351 6.24 -13.09 11.67
C ALA A 351 6.17 -13.97 10.42
N VAL A 352 6.79 -15.13 10.44
CA VAL A 352 6.92 -16.00 9.28
C VAL A 352 6.27 -17.36 9.54
N ILE A 353 5.43 -17.81 8.60
CA ILE A 353 4.94 -19.20 8.54
C ILE A 353 5.39 -19.84 7.24
N HIS A 354 5.47 -21.16 7.23
CA HIS A 354 5.90 -21.94 6.09
C HIS A 354 5.11 -23.23 5.95
N SER A 355 4.86 -23.63 4.71
CA SER A 355 4.39 -24.97 4.33
C SER A 355 5.23 -25.47 3.17
N ASP A 356 5.76 -26.71 3.28
CA ASP A 356 6.49 -27.36 2.19
C ASP A 356 5.60 -27.81 1.04
N ALA A 357 4.29 -27.98 1.30
CA ALA A 357 3.35 -28.48 0.31
C ALA A 357 1.91 -28.02 0.63
N ILE A 358 1.44 -27.00 -0.04
CA ILE A 358 0.04 -26.58 0.00
C ILE A 358 -0.69 -27.32 -1.13
N PRO A 359 -1.66 -28.21 -0.82
CA PRO A 359 -2.40 -28.95 -1.84
C PRO A 359 -3.20 -28.03 -2.78
N PRO A 360 -3.57 -28.49 -3.99
CA PRO A 360 -4.45 -27.75 -4.89
C PRO A 360 -5.74 -27.31 -4.20
N GLY A 361 -6.07 -26.03 -4.29
CA GLY A 361 -7.25 -25.40 -3.68
C GLY A 361 -7.19 -25.22 -2.17
N ALA A 362 -6.14 -25.71 -1.49
CA ALA A 362 -5.95 -25.49 -0.06
C ALA A 362 -5.30 -24.14 0.22
N THR A 363 -5.38 -23.68 1.48
CA THR A 363 -4.91 -22.38 1.91
C THR A 363 -3.88 -22.48 3.03
N LEU A 364 -2.91 -21.56 3.01
CA LEU A 364 -2.03 -21.24 4.14
C LEU A 364 -2.41 -19.83 4.64
N THR A 365 -2.67 -19.68 5.94
CA THR A 365 -3.16 -18.41 6.49
C THR A 365 -2.26 -17.91 7.62
N LEU A 366 -1.87 -16.63 7.54
CA LEU A 366 -1.21 -15.90 8.61
C LEU A 366 -2.14 -14.78 9.06
N THR A 367 -2.52 -14.80 10.34
CA THR A 367 -3.33 -13.73 10.95
C THR A 367 -2.47 -12.96 11.93
N THR A 368 -2.52 -11.63 11.86
CA THR A 368 -1.83 -10.76 12.81
C THR A 368 -2.78 -9.79 13.48
N ARG A 369 -2.40 -9.32 14.67
CA ARG A 369 -3.12 -8.27 15.39
C ARG A 369 -2.15 -7.24 15.94
N PHE A 370 -2.37 -5.99 15.58
CA PHE A 370 -1.69 -4.82 16.12
C PHE A 370 -2.62 -4.08 17.08
N THR A 371 -2.13 -3.69 18.26
CA THR A 371 -2.98 -3.13 19.31
C THR A 371 -2.16 -2.31 20.31
N PRO A 372 -2.76 -1.26 20.94
CA PRO A 372 -2.16 -0.58 22.09
C PRO A 372 -2.24 -1.38 23.40
N ASP A 373 -3.02 -2.47 23.43
CA ASP A 373 -3.29 -3.24 24.64
C ASP A 373 -2.56 -4.59 24.63
N GLU A 374 -2.01 -5.01 25.76
CA GLU A 374 -1.47 -6.35 25.93
C GLU A 374 -2.61 -7.37 26.07
N LEU A 375 -2.68 -8.33 25.13
CA LEU A 375 -3.76 -9.29 25.04
C LEU A 375 -3.29 -10.70 25.38
N THR A 376 -4.04 -11.38 26.25
CA THR A 376 -3.80 -12.79 26.58
C THR A 376 -4.28 -13.73 25.46
N HIS A 377 -5.36 -13.35 24.77
CA HIS A 377 -5.98 -14.13 23.71
C HIS A 377 -6.25 -13.24 22.47
N PRO A 378 -5.19 -12.88 21.71
CA PRO A 378 -5.29 -11.84 20.70
C PRO A 378 -6.14 -12.21 19.47
N PHE A 379 -6.54 -13.46 19.29
CA PHE A 379 -7.24 -13.93 18.08
C PHE A 379 -8.68 -14.42 18.31
N THR A 380 -9.21 -14.35 19.53
CA THR A 380 -10.53 -14.90 19.88
C THR A 380 -11.70 -14.27 19.11
N ASP A 381 -11.60 -12.99 18.80
CA ASP A 381 -12.64 -12.17 18.15
C ASP A 381 -12.33 -11.79 16.70
N THR A 382 -11.24 -12.32 16.14
CA THR A 382 -10.73 -11.95 14.80
C THR A 382 -11.77 -12.13 13.70
N ASP A 383 -12.45 -13.28 13.63
CA ASP A 383 -13.48 -13.54 12.61
C ASP A 383 -14.67 -12.59 12.74
N THR A 384 -15.02 -12.26 13.97
CA THR A 384 -16.09 -11.29 14.28
C THR A 384 -15.71 -9.91 13.79
N ILE A 385 -14.47 -9.45 14.05
CA ILE A 385 -13.97 -8.15 13.60
C ILE A 385 -13.99 -8.06 12.08
N LEU A 386 -13.38 -9.04 11.38
CA LEU A 386 -13.33 -9.09 9.92
C LEU A 386 -14.73 -9.07 9.30
N THR A 387 -15.64 -9.92 9.78
CA THR A 387 -17.01 -10.00 9.28
C THR A 387 -17.78 -8.71 9.52
N THR A 388 -17.63 -8.12 10.72
CA THR A 388 -18.30 -6.87 11.08
C THR A 388 -17.84 -5.74 10.18
N ARG A 389 -16.52 -5.53 10.00
CA ARG A 389 -15.99 -4.45 9.19
C ARG A 389 -16.39 -4.59 7.72
N LYS A 390 -16.36 -5.83 7.19
CA LYS A 390 -16.86 -6.10 5.84
C LYS A 390 -18.33 -5.72 5.70
N THR A 391 -19.19 -6.13 6.64
CA THR A 391 -20.63 -5.81 6.61
C THR A 391 -20.86 -4.30 6.67
N GLU A 392 -20.16 -3.59 7.55
CA GLU A 392 -20.25 -2.12 7.66
C GLU A 392 -19.76 -1.41 6.38
N ALA A 393 -18.74 -1.95 5.70
CA ALA A 393 -18.30 -1.47 4.40
C ALA A 393 -19.38 -1.71 3.32
N ASP A 394 -20.01 -2.89 3.32
CA ASP A 394 -21.13 -3.21 2.41
C ASP A 394 -22.32 -2.26 2.61
N ASP A 395 -22.70 -1.98 3.87
CA ASP A 395 -23.75 -1.02 4.22
C ASP A 395 -23.40 0.41 3.75
N TYR A 396 -22.15 0.83 3.94
CA TYR A 396 -21.68 2.14 3.49
C TYR A 396 -21.78 2.26 1.96
N TYR A 397 -21.20 1.32 1.21
CA TYR A 397 -21.20 1.37 -0.25
C TYR A 397 -22.60 1.23 -0.85
N ALA A 398 -23.51 0.50 -0.21
CA ALA A 398 -24.91 0.47 -0.61
C ALA A 398 -25.61 1.86 -0.58
N THR A 399 -25.04 2.83 0.13
CA THR A 399 -25.53 4.23 0.13
C THR A 399 -24.85 5.12 -0.90
N VAL A 400 -23.65 4.76 -1.36
CA VAL A 400 -22.87 5.47 -2.38
C VAL A 400 -23.30 5.07 -3.79
N GLN A 401 -23.61 3.78 -3.97
CA GLN A 401 -23.93 3.17 -5.24
C GLN A 401 -25.39 3.45 -5.65
N GLU A 402 -25.59 3.77 -6.92
CA GLU A 402 -26.93 4.00 -7.44
C GLU A 402 -27.70 2.69 -7.65
N HIS A 403 -29.00 2.68 -7.33
CA HIS A 403 -29.83 1.48 -7.33
C HIS A 403 -30.01 0.81 -8.69
N HIS A 404 -29.84 1.58 -9.78
CA HIS A 404 -30.02 1.06 -11.14
C HIS A 404 -28.76 0.39 -11.72
N LEU A 405 -27.63 0.45 -11.03
CA LEU A 405 -26.40 -0.22 -11.45
C LEU A 405 -26.56 -1.74 -11.34
N SER A 406 -26.03 -2.46 -12.31
CA SER A 406 -25.88 -3.92 -12.23
C SER A 406 -24.89 -4.29 -11.11
N ASP A 407 -24.91 -5.52 -10.66
CA ASP A 407 -23.97 -5.96 -9.62
C ASP A 407 -22.51 -5.88 -10.10
N ASP A 408 -22.26 -6.18 -11.37
CA ASP A 408 -20.95 -6.01 -12.00
C ASP A 408 -20.50 -4.53 -12.01
N ALA A 409 -21.37 -3.60 -12.42
CA ALA A 409 -21.07 -2.16 -12.40
C ALA A 409 -20.82 -1.62 -10.97
N LYS A 410 -21.51 -2.17 -9.97
CA LYS A 410 -21.26 -1.84 -8.56
C LYS A 410 -19.90 -2.34 -8.11
N LEU A 411 -19.51 -3.55 -8.53
CA LEU A 411 -18.20 -4.11 -8.23
C LEU A 411 -17.09 -3.26 -8.85
N VAL A 412 -17.20 -2.91 -10.13
CA VAL A 412 -16.25 -2.02 -10.83
C VAL A 412 -16.13 -0.67 -10.11
N GLN A 413 -17.24 -0.04 -9.76
CA GLN A 413 -17.22 1.23 -9.02
C GLN A 413 -16.55 1.09 -7.65
N ARG A 414 -16.83 0.03 -6.91
CA ARG A 414 -16.25 -0.22 -5.58
C ARG A 414 -14.75 -0.43 -5.66
N GLN A 415 -14.27 -1.21 -6.65
CA GLN A 415 -12.84 -1.41 -6.89
C GLN A 415 -12.14 -0.12 -7.31
N ALA A 416 -12.77 0.69 -8.16
CA ALA A 416 -12.20 1.99 -8.55
C ALA A 416 -12.06 2.94 -7.36
N LEU A 417 -13.08 2.99 -6.47
CA LEU A 417 -13.01 3.77 -5.23
C LEU A 417 -11.98 3.20 -4.24
N ALA A 418 -11.86 1.87 -4.16
CA ALA A 418 -10.83 1.21 -3.36
C ALA A 418 -9.43 1.59 -3.87
N GLY A 419 -9.17 1.49 -5.18
CA GLY A 419 -7.92 1.92 -5.79
C GLY A 419 -7.56 3.36 -5.44
N LEU A 420 -8.53 4.29 -5.54
CA LEU A 420 -8.33 5.68 -5.15
C LEU A 420 -7.98 5.84 -3.66
N LEU A 421 -8.58 5.05 -2.76
CA LEU A 421 -8.26 5.07 -1.33
C LEU A 421 -6.88 4.45 -1.03
N TRP A 422 -6.46 3.43 -1.78
CA TRP A 422 -5.12 2.86 -1.71
C TRP A 422 -4.05 3.81 -2.30
N CYS A 423 -4.42 4.76 -3.16
CA CYS A 423 -3.54 5.83 -3.64
C CYS A 423 -3.34 6.97 -2.63
N LYS A 424 -3.97 6.93 -1.45
CA LYS A 424 -3.60 7.79 -0.33
C LYS A 424 -2.24 7.32 0.19
N GLN A 425 -1.17 8.08 -0.08
CA GLN A 425 0.19 7.69 0.28
C GLN A 425 0.89 8.83 1.04
N PHE A 426 1.65 8.45 2.04
CA PHE A 426 2.48 9.41 2.76
C PHE A 426 3.56 9.97 1.84
N TYR A 427 3.64 11.29 1.74
CA TYR A 427 4.61 12.03 0.93
C TYR A 427 5.43 12.95 1.81
N ASN A 428 6.74 12.71 1.85
CA ASN A 428 7.69 13.54 2.59
C ASN A 428 8.75 14.08 1.63
N TYR A 429 8.78 15.40 1.47
CA TYR A 429 9.76 16.07 0.64
C TYR A 429 10.19 17.38 1.28
N HIS A 430 11.42 17.43 1.72
CA HIS A 430 12.06 18.62 2.29
C HIS A 430 13.17 19.07 1.36
N VAL A 431 12.94 20.13 0.55
CA VAL A 431 13.81 20.50 -0.56
C VAL A 431 15.25 20.75 -0.10
N TYR A 432 15.47 21.50 0.98
CA TYR A 432 16.82 21.76 1.47
C TYR A 432 17.57 20.45 1.83
N ARG A 433 16.93 19.54 2.57
CA ARG A 433 17.53 18.24 2.93
C ARG A 433 17.75 17.34 1.71
N TRP A 434 16.87 17.45 0.73
CA TRP A 434 17.03 16.73 -0.53
C TRP A 434 18.25 17.21 -1.32
N LEU A 435 18.49 18.54 -1.37
CA LEU A 435 19.67 19.12 -1.99
C LEU A 435 20.98 18.74 -1.27
N GLU A 436 20.95 18.60 0.07
CA GLU A 436 22.09 18.12 0.86
C GLU A 436 22.42 16.64 0.63
N GLY A 437 21.41 15.83 0.22
CA GLY A 437 21.55 14.41 0.00
C GLY A 437 21.36 13.53 1.24
N ASP A 438 21.61 12.23 1.05
CA ASP A 438 21.51 11.21 2.09
C ASP A 438 22.86 11.02 2.78
N PRO A 439 23.00 11.29 4.09
CA PRO A 439 24.27 11.14 4.79
C PRO A 439 24.79 9.70 4.87
N THR A 440 23.95 8.69 4.63
CA THR A 440 24.36 7.27 4.58
C THR A 440 24.79 6.82 3.19
N GLY A 441 24.64 7.67 2.18
CA GLY A 441 24.99 7.40 0.78
C GLY A 441 26.17 8.25 0.31
N PRO A 442 26.56 8.10 -0.98
CA PRO A 442 27.49 9.00 -1.63
C PRO A 442 26.93 10.43 -1.63
N PRO A 443 27.79 11.47 -1.45
CA PRO A 443 27.33 12.84 -1.52
C PRO A 443 26.77 13.15 -2.92
N PRO A 444 25.70 13.96 -3.02
CA PRO A 444 25.16 14.38 -4.32
C PRO A 444 26.17 15.24 -5.09
N PRO A 445 26.08 15.25 -6.44
CA PRO A 445 26.94 16.10 -7.24
C PRO A 445 26.68 17.58 -6.96
N PRO A 446 27.71 18.45 -7.03
CA PRO A 446 27.55 19.89 -6.80
C PRO A 446 26.50 20.57 -7.69
N GLU A 447 26.27 20.04 -8.87
CA GLU A 447 25.33 20.53 -9.87
C GLU A 447 23.87 20.46 -9.38
N ARG A 448 23.55 19.58 -8.42
CA ARG A 448 22.22 19.49 -7.81
C ARG A 448 21.78 20.79 -7.17
N TRP A 449 22.71 21.58 -6.56
CA TRP A 449 22.43 22.87 -5.97
C TRP A 449 22.05 23.96 -6.97
N HIS A 450 22.06 23.66 -8.27
CA HIS A 450 21.72 24.55 -9.38
C HIS A 450 20.76 23.90 -10.38
N GLY A 451 20.08 22.85 -9.94
CA GLY A 451 19.15 22.07 -10.75
C GLY A 451 17.68 22.30 -10.38
N ARG A 452 16.90 21.21 -10.42
CA ARG A 452 15.48 21.25 -10.06
C ARG A 452 15.28 21.64 -8.60
N ASN A 453 14.31 22.51 -8.33
CA ASN A 453 13.85 22.92 -7.00
C ASN A 453 14.87 23.69 -6.14
N ASP A 454 16.03 24.07 -6.64
CA ASP A 454 17.07 24.78 -5.90
C ASP A 454 16.60 26.15 -5.34
N GLU A 455 15.65 26.81 -6.00
CA GLU A 455 15.05 28.08 -5.54
C GLU A 455 13.95 27.87 -4.46
N TRP A 456 13.51 26.61 -4.20
CA TRP A 456 12.39 26.28 -3.32
C TRP A 456 12.83 25.67 -1.98
N THR A 457 13.99 26.05 -1.48
CA THR A 457 14.63 25.46 -0.28
C THR A 457 13.78 25.50 0.99
N HIS A 458 12.73 26.34 1.03
CA HIS A 458 11.80 26.48 2.15
C HIS A 458 10.60 25.51 2.10
N ILE A 459 10.43 24.74 1.01
CA ILE A 459 9.30 23.82 0.88
C ILE A 459 9.58 22.57 1.72
N VAL A 460 8.59 22.24 2.54
CA VAL A 460 8.51 21.03 3.34
C VAL A 460 7.10 20.43 3.15
N ASN A 461 7.01 19.25 2.54
CA ASN A 461 5.81 18.46 2.46
C ASN A 461 5.98 17.25 3.38
N GLU A 462 4.99 16.98 4.21
CA GLU A 462 4.95 15.81 5.10
C GLU A 462 3.48 15.46 5.35
N ASP A 463 2.82 14.95 4.29
CA ASP A 463 1.39 14.78 4.25
C ASP A 463 1.00 13.47 3.56
N VAL A 464 -0.21 12.98 3.86
CA VAL A 464 -0.85 11.92 3.06
C VAL A 464 -1.50 12.57 1.85
N LEU A 465 -1.04 12.21 0.65
CA LEU A 465 -1.52 12.74 -0.63
C LEU A 465 -2.23 11.66 -1.45
N LEU A 466 -3.09 12.10 -2.38
CA LEU A 466 -3.58 11.25 -3.47
C LEU A 466 -2.53 11.27 -4.58
N MET A 467 -1.80 10.16 -4.74
CA MET A 467 -0.85 10.00 -5.83
C MET A 467 -1.59 9.78 -7.15
N PRO A 468 -1.14 10.35 -8.28
CA PRO A 468 -1.84 10.20 -9.57
C PRO A 468 -1.76 8.79 -10.11
N ASP A 469 -0.58 8.21 -10.01
CA ASP A 469 -0.26 6.84 -10.34
C ASP A 469 0.79 6.34 -9.34
N ALA A 470 0.52 5.20 -8.70
CA ALA A 470 1.39 4.67 -7.66
C ALA A 470 2.70 4.11 -8.23
N TRP A 471 2.81 3.95 -9.55
CA TRP A 471 3.97 3.36 -10.22
C TRP A 471 4.68 4.32 -11.18
N GLU A 472 3.99 4.80 -12.22
CA GLU A 472 4.61 5.58 -13.30
C GLU A 472 4.80 7.06 -12.93
N TYR A 473 3.84 7.66 -12.20
CA TYR A 473 3.87 9.08 -11.81
C TYR A 473 3.80 9.29 -10.28
N PRO A 474 4.74 8.75 -9.52
CA PRO A 474 4.74 8.87 -8.07
C PRO A 474 5.33 10.22 -7.63
N TRP A 475 4.72 11.32 -8.01
CA TRP A 475 5.07 12.71 -7.64
C TRP A 475 3.89 13.46 -7.08
N TYR A 476 4.16 14.59 -6.44
CA TYR A 476 3.12 15.55 -6.08
C TYR A 476 2.63 16.29 -7.33
N ALA A 477 1.77 15.65 -8.10
CA ALA A 477 1.17 16.18 -9.31
C ALA A 477 -0.13 16.92 -8.96
N SER A 478 -0.06 18.24 -8.79
CA SER A 478 -1.16 19.04 -8.24
C SER A 478 -2.41 19.06 -9.12
N TRP A 479 -2.29 19.05 -10.45
CA TRP A 479 -3.46 19.05 -11.33
C TRP A 479 -4.17 17.68 -11.34
N ASP A 480 -3.45 16.57 -11.30
CA ASP A 480 -4.02 15.22 -11.16
C ASP A 480 -4.72 15.07 -9.81
N LEU A 481 -4.11 15.56 -8.74
CA LEU A 481 -4.71 15.58 -7.41
C LEU A 481 -6.03 16.37 -7.40
N GLY A 482 -6.13 17.47 -8.16
CA GLY A 482 -7.36 18.22 -8.36
C GLY A 482 -8.48 17.37 -8.97
N PHE A 483 -8.18 16.54 -9.98
CA PHE A 483 -9.15 15.59 -10.55
C PHE A 483 -9.55 14.51 -9.56
N HIS A 484 -8.60 13.93 -8.83
CA HIS A 484 -8.86 12.94 -7.79
C HIS A 484 -9.78 13.47 -6.69
N CYS A 485 -9.65 14.76 -6.32
CA CYS A 485 -10.50 15.39 -5.32
C CYS A 485 -11.99 15.36 -5.70
N VAL A 486 -12.33 15.43 -7.00
CA VAL A 486 -13.72 15.37 -7.47
C VAL A 486 -14.34 14.02 -7.12
N THR A 487 -13.66 12.93 -7.42
CA THR A 487 -14.13 11.57 -7.09
C THR A 487 -14.04 11.30 -5.59
N MET A 488 -12.95 11.70 -4.93
CA MET A 488 -12.77 11.53 -3.49
C MET A 488 -13.87 12.23 -2.68
N ALA A 489 -14.35 13.38 -3.13
CA ALA A 489 -15.45 14.10 -2.46
C ALA A 489 -16.76 13.29 -2.40
N MET A 490 -16.93 12.25 -3.22
CA MET A 490 -18.08 11.35 -3.15
C MET A 490 -18.05 10.48 -1.88
N ILE A 491 -16.88 10.17 -1.35
CA ILE A 491 -16.70 9.23 -0.24
C ILE A 491 -16.05 9.87 0.99
N ASP A 492 -15.09 10.79 0.82
CA ASP A 492 -14.42 11.53 1.88
C ASP A 492 -14.27 13.02 1.49
N PRO A 493 -15.33 13.82 1.63
CA PRO A 493 -15.30 15.23 1.24
C PRO A 493 -14.38 16.09 2.12
N ALA A 494 -14.09 15.67 3.36
CA ALA A 494 -13.19 16.40 4.24
C ALA A 494 -11.74 16.24 3.79
N PHE A 495 -11.32 15.02 3.49
CA PHE A 495 -10.00 14.74 2.92
C PHE A 495 -9.80 15.44 1.57
N ALA A 496 -10.78 15.35 0.64
CA ALA A 496 -10.72 16.04 -0.65
C ALA A 496 -10.51 17.56 -0.50
N LYS A 497 -11.21 18.20 0.43
CA LYS A 497 -11.00 19.64 0.74
C LYS A 497 -9.64 19.89 1.35
N GLY A 498 -9.14 18.98 2.19
CA GLY A 498 -7.79 19.02 2.75
C GLY A 498 -6.74 19.04 1.64
N GLN A 499 -6.85 18.13 0.68
CA GLN A 499 -5.96 18.07 -0.48
C GLN A 499 -5.97 19.38 -1.30
N CYS A 500 -7.15 19.96 -1.56
CA CYS A 500 -7.24 21.27 -2.22
C CYS A 500 -6.54 22.39 -1.42
N ARG A 501 -6.54 22.32 -0.10
CA ARG A 501 -5.83 23.32 0.75
C ARG A 501 -4.32 23.16 0.70
N LEU A 502 -3.81 21.93 0.58
CA LEU A 502 -2.37 21.67 0.45
C LEU A 502 -1.79 22.24 -0.86
N MET A 503 -2.63 22.49 -1.87
CA MET A 503 -2.21 23.10 -3.14
C MET A 503 -2.17 24.63 -3.10
N LEU A 504 -2.67 25.28 -2.04
CA LEU A 504 -2.74 26.75 -1.88
C LEU A 504 -1.63 27.27 -0.99
#